data_740cdb3d42a304e8bf8e2c4ebf9ecb5e
#
_entry.id   740cdb3d42a304e8bf8e2c4ebf9ecb5e
#
_cell.length_a   1.000
_cell.length_b   1.000
_cell.length_c   1.000
_cell.angle_alpha   90.00
_cell.angle_beta   90.00
_cell.angle_gamma   90.00
#
_symmetry.space_group_name_H-M   'P 1'
#
loop_
_entity.id
_entity.type
_entity.pdbx_description
1 polymer ?
#
loop_
_entity_poly.entity_id
_entity_poly.type
_entity_poly.pdbx_seq_one_letter_code
_entity_poly.pdbx_strand_id
1 'polypeptide(L)'
;GWLSLRPGNFDRKDPVMGNLKLLNVGTAGILDKIKDGKTSITPLIRTGMRSMPISASEFSRQPDVIGLFRKFKPSGEQLTLAARITGPASSAFPEGLPDATANKSASTEHVRQSRGNIQVIVVADVDMLHDQLWVNVQDLLGRRLPVPFANNADFVVGALENLTGGASLGELRGRTISSR
;
A
#
# COMPACT_ATOMS: atom_id res chain seq x y z
N GLY A 1 -8.83 14.49 0.79
CA GLY A 1 -9.53 13.64 1.76
C GLY A 1 -8.73 12.42 2.12
N TRP A 2 -8.84 11.95 3.34
CA TRP A 2 -8.22 10.71 3.74
C TRP A 2 -9.25 9.65 4.10
N LEU A 3 -8.84 8.37 4.05
CA LEU A 3 -9.63 7.23 4.45
C LEU A 3 -8.99 6.59 5.68
N SER A 4 -9.81 6.32 6.71
CA SER A 4 -9.39 5.56 7.88
C SER A 4 -9.86 4.11 7.73
N LEU A 5 -8.90 3.22 7.55
CA LEU A 5 -9.11 1.80 7.26
C LEU A 5 -8.94 0.99 8.54
N ARG A 6 -9.86 0.08 8.79
CA ARG A 6 -9.96 -0.72 10.01
C ARG A 6 -9.86 -2.21 9.69
N PRO A 7 -9.80 -3.11 10.68
CA PRO A 7 -9.62 -4.55 10.47
C PRO A 7 -10.56 -5.20 9.43
N GLY A 8 -11.77 -4.68 9.25
CA GLY A 8 -12.70 -5.15 8.20
C GLY A 8 -12.26 -4.81 6.77
N ASN A 9 -11.27 -3.93 6.60
CA ASN A 9 -10.69 -3.56 5.32
C ASN A 9 -9.43 -4.38 4.98
N PHE A 10 -8.94 -5.21 5.92
CA PHE A 10 -7.65 -5.90 5.84
C PHE A 10 -7.83 -7.39 5.58
N ASP A 11 -6.96 -7.96 4.75
CA ASP A 11 -6.79 -9.41 4.68
C ASP A 11 -6.02 -9.91 5.92
N ARG A 12 -6.74 -10.29 6.95
CA ARG A 12 -6.15 -10.73 8.22
C ARG A 12 -5.42 -12.08 8.16
N LYS A 13 -5.48 -12.77 7.03
CA LYS A 13 -4.73 -14.00 6.79
C LYS A 13 -3.29 -13.70 6.37
N ASP A 14 -3.04 -12.51 5.83
CA ASP A 14 -1.68 -12.08 5.49
C ASP A 14 -0.94 -11.67 6.77
N PRO A 15 0.30 -12.18 6.98
CA PRO A 15 1.07 -11.93 8.20
C PRO A 15 1.37 -10.44 8.44
N VAL A 16 1.43 -9.63 7.38
CA VAL A 16 1.66 -8.19 7.49
C VAL A 16 0.45 -7.45 8.05
N MET A 17 -0.76 -7.99 7.78
CA MET A 17 -2.02 -7.33 8.11
C MET A 17 -2.64 -7.76 9.45
N GLY A 18 -2.17 -8.89 10.01
CA GLY A 18 -2.86 -9.58 11.12
C GLY A 18 -3.12 -8.73 12.37
N ASN A 19 -2.17 -7.89 12.76
CA ASN A 19 -2.19 -7.12 14.02
C ASN A 19 -2.55 -5.64 13.84
N LEU A 20 -2.77 -5.17 12.61
CA LEU A 20 -3.07 -3.77 12.36
C LEU A 20 -4.50 -3.42 12.79
N LYS A 21 -4.66 -2.28 13.43
CA LYS A 21 -5.94 -1.78 13.95
C LYS A 21 -6.48 -0.60 13.15
N LEU A 22 -5.58 0.26 12.68
CA LEU A 22 -5.93 1.47 11.96
C LEU A 22 -4.82 1.83 10.97
N LEU A 23 -5.17 2.02 9.71
CA LEU A 23 -4.32 2.63 8.69
C LEU A 23 -5.04 3.84 8.11
N ASN A 24 -4.34 4.93 7.95
CA ASN A 24 -4.84 6.10 7.26
C ASN A 24 -4.14 6.23 5.91
N VAL A 25 -4.91 6.50 4.88
CA VAL A 25 -4.44 6.74 3.52
C VAL A 25 -5.03 8.04 2.99
N GLY A 26 -4.28 8.76 2.17
CA GLY A 26 -4.69 10.02 1.55
C GLY A 26 -4.77 9.88 0.05
N THR A 27 -5.88 10.31 -0.56
CA THR A 27 -6.03 10.30 -2.03
C THR A 27 -5.62 8.99 -2.72
N ALA A 28 -5.90 7.86 -2.06
CA ALA A 28 -5.48 6.54 -2.51
C ALA A 28 -6.00 6.20 -3.91
N GLY A 29 -5.13 5.65 -4.74
CA GLY A 29 -5.48 5.06 -6.02
C GLY A 29 -6.09 3.68 -5.88
N ILE A 30 -6.45 3.08 -7.01
CA ILE A 30 -7.06 1.75 -7.10
C ILE A 30 -6.11 0.84 -7.89
N LEU A 31 -5.96 -0.39 -7.40
CA LEU A 31 -5.17 -1.42 -8.06
C LEU A 31 -6.09 -2.43 -8.75
N ASP A 32 -5.92 -2.58 -10.04
CA ASP A 32 -6.61 -3.57 -10.85
C ASP A 32 -5.66 -4.57 -11.48
N LYS A 33 -6.10 -5.81 -11.62
CA LYS A 33 -5.32 -6.85 -12.30
C LYS A 33 -5.38 -6.66 -13.81
N ILE A 34 -4.22 -6.62 -14.45
CA ILE A 34 -4.13 -6.68 -15.92
C ILE A 34 -4.54 -8.09 -16.39
N LYS A 35 -5.43 -8.16 -17.39
CA LYS A 35 -6.05 -9.43 -17.86
C LYS A 35 -5.03 -10.53 -18.19
N ASP A 36 -3.92 -10.18 -18.82
CA ASP A 36 -2.91 -11.15 -19.30
C ASP A 36 -1.70 -11.27 -18.35
N GLY A 37 -1.79 -10.71 -17.16
CA GLY A 37 -0.73 -10.78 -16.14
C GLY A 37 -0.57 -12.20 -15.60
N LYS A 38 0.68 -12.72 -15.69
CA LYS A 38 1.05 -14.06 -15.15
C LYS A 38 1.19 -14.07 -13.64
N THR A 39 1.25 -12.90 -13.01
CA THR A 39 1.35 -12.75 -11.56
C THR A 39 0.00 -12.96 -10.88
N SER A 40 0.04 -13.50 -9.67
CA SER A 40 -1.11 -13.53 -8.75
C SER A 40 -1.17 -12.23 -7.97
N ILE A 41 -2.38 -11.67 -7.83
CA ILE A 41 -2.64 -10.46 -7.04
C ILE A 41 -3.56 -10.86 -5.89
N THR A 42 -3.07 -10.70 -4.66
CA THR A 42 -3.84 -10.91 -3.43
C THR A 42 -4.08 -9.56 -2.78
N PRO A 43 -5.31 -9.06 -2.77
CA PRO A 43 -5.62 -7.80 -2.11
C PRO A 43 -5.33 -7.87 -0.60
N LEU A 44 -4.56 -6.92 -0.09
CA LEU A 44 -4.24 -6.76 1.33
C LEU A 44 -5.18 -5.76 2.00
N ILE A 45 -5.49 -4.68 1.30
CA ILE A 45 -6.34 -3.59 1.77
C ILE A 45 -7.41 -3.30 0.73
N ARG A 46 -8.68 -3.27 1.18
CA ARG A 46 -9.83 -2.94 0.34
C ARG A 46 -10.68 -1.86 1.00
N THR A 47 -11.38 -1.10 0.18
CA THR A 47 -12.42 -0.19 0.68
C THR A 47 -13.62 -0.98 1.21
N GLY A 48 -14.54 -0.28 1.87
CA GLY A 48 -15.90 -0.81 2.06
C GLY A 48 -16.70 -0.76 0.75
N MET A 49 -17.85 -1.42 0.71
CA MET A 49 -18.75 -1.41 -0.46
C MET A 49 -19.40 -0.04 -0.73
N ARG A 50 -19.38 0.85 0.26
CA ARG A 50 -19.88 2.24 0.15
C ARG A 50 -18.74 3.19 -0.21
N SER A 51 -18.01 2.88 -1.26
CA SER A 51 -16.95 3.70 -1.82
C SER A 51 -17.29 4.08 -3.27
N MET A 52 -16.70 5.17 -3.73
CA MET A 52 -16.86 5.65 -5.10
C MET A 52 -15.48 6.06 -5.63
N PRO A 53 -15.05 5.54 -6.79
CA PRO A 53 -13.88 6.06 -7.46
C PRO A 53 -14.16 7.48 -7.96
N ILE A 54 -13.15 8.34 -7.82
CA ILE A 54 -13.20 9.74 -8.25
C ILE A 54 -12.06 9.95 -9.24
N SER A 55 -12.32 10.63 -10.35
CA SER A 55 -11.27 10.95 -11.31
C SER A 55 -10.21 11.87 -10.66
N ALA A 56 -8.94 11.58 -10.92
CA ALA A 56 -7.83 12.42 -10.45
C ALA A 56 -7.96 13.88 -10.90
N SER A 57 -8.57 14.11 -12.06
CA SER A 57 -8.85 15.47 -12.58
C SER A 57 -9.83 16.28 -11.70
N GLU A 58 -10.75 15.61 -10.99
CA GLU A 58 -11.67 16.27 -10.07
C GLU A 58 -11.00 16.65 -8.74
N PHE A 59 -9.82 16.08 -8.45
CA PHE A 59 -9.02 16.37 -7.26
C PHE A 59 -7.88 17.36 -7.51
N SER A 60 -7.52 17.60 -8.78
CA SER A 60 -6.43 18.49 -9.12
C SER A 60 -6.86 19.97 -8.96
N ARG A 61 -6.22 20.68 -8.05
CA ARG A 61 -6.24 22.14 -7.77
C ARG A 61 -7.21 22.61 -6.68
N GLN A 62 -8.51 22.49 -6.82
CA GLN A 62 -9.50 22.85 -5.79
C GLN A 62 -10.72 21.94 -5.93
N PRO A 63 -10.78 20.83 -5.18
CA PRO A 63 -11.91 19.91 -5.29
C PRO A 63 -13.20 20.57 -4.79
N ASP A 64 -14.25 20.50 -5.59
CA ASP A 64 -15.60 20.83 -5.14
C ASP A 64 -16.13 19.72 -4.24
N VAL A 65 -15.78 19.79 -2.96
CA VAL A 65 -16.12 18.76 -1.97
C VAL A 65 -17.65 18.61 -1.85
N ILE A 66 -18.40 19.72 -1.93
CA ILE A 66 -19.87 19.68 -1.83
C ILE A 66 -20.46 18.99 -3.07
N GLY A 67 -19.96 19.32 -4.26
CA GLY A 67 -20.36 18.67 -5.52
C GLY A 67 -20.03 17.18 -5.51
N LEU A 68 -18.87 16.77 -4.99
CA LEU A 68 -18.50 15.37 -4.84
C LEU A 68 -19.47 14.61 -3.91
N PHE A 69 -19.86 15.21 -2.78
CA PHE A 69 -20.88 14.63 -1.90
C PHE A 69 -22.23 14.46 -2.58
N ARG A 70 -22.65 15.44 -3.37
CA ARG A 70 -23.92 15.38 -4.11
C ARG A 70 -23.92 14.31 -5.22
N LYS A 71 -22.75 14.09 -5.83
CA LYS A 71 -22.55 13.07 -6.88
C LYS A 71 -22.26 11.68 -6.32
N PHE A 72 -22.12 11.55 -5.00
CA PHE A 72 -21.73 10.28 -4.39
C PHE A 72 -22.72 9.17 -4.70
N LYS A 73 -22.24 8.14 -5.38
CA LYS A 73 -22.96 6.91 -5.70
C LYS A 73 -22.06 5.72 -5.32
N PRO A 74 -22.41 4.96 -4.26
CA PRO A 74 -21.63 3.78 -3.88
C PRO A 74 -21.48 2.82 -5.06
N SER A 75 -20.27 2.34 -5.31
CA SER A 75 -20.01 1.35 -6.37
C SER A 75 -20.65 -0.01 -6.08
N GLY A 76 -20.91 -0.31 -4.80
CA GLY A 76 -21.34 -1.64 -4.38
C GLY A 76 -20.22 -2.68 -4.37
N GLU A 77 -18.99 -2.28 -4.66
CA GLU A 77 -17.82 -3.14 -4.74
C GLU A 77 -16.70 -2.66 -3.81
N GLN A 78 -15.88 -3.60 -3.38
CA GLN A 78 -14.66 -3.29 -2.63
C GLN A 78 -13.52 -3.01 -3.59
N LEU A 79 -12.95 -1.82 -3.53
CA LEU A 79 -11.82 -1.40 -4.36
C LEU A 79 -10.50 -1.76 -3.66
N THR A 80 -9.55 -2.31 -4.40
CA THR A 80 -8.23 -2.70 -3.86
C THR A 80 -7.31 -1.50 -3.80
N LEU A 81 -6.80 -1.19 -2.60
CA LEU A 81 -5.85 -0.08 -2.35
C LEU A 81 -4.42 -0.56 -2.15
N ALA A 82 -4.25 -1.78 -1.65
CA ALA A 82 -2.95 -2.45 -1.53
C ALA A 82 -3.08 -3.92 -1.84
N ALA A 83 -2.03 -4.49 -2.43
CA ALA A 83 -2.02 -5.89 -2.82
C ALA A 83 -0.62 -6.51 -2.68
N ARG A 84 -0.58 -7.80 -2.40
CA ARG A 84 0.60 -8.65 -2.57
C ARG A 84 0.59 -9.22 -3.99
N ILE A 85 1.71 -9.07 -4.68
CA ILE A 85 1.91 -9.59 -6.03
C ILE A 85 2.97 -10.68 -5.96
N THR A 86 2.62 -11.87 -6.45
CA THR A 86 3.53 -13.03 -6.48
C THR A 86 3.49 -13.70 -7.84
N GLY A 87 4.54 -14.48 -8.15
CA GLY A 87 4.60 -15.24 -9.38
C GLY A 87 5.70 -14.76 -10.33
N PRO A 88 5.81 -15.36 -11.52
CA PRO A 88 6.81 -14.97 -12.51
C PRO A 88 6.45 -13.61 -13.12
N ALA A 89 7.44 -12.70 -13.22
CA ALA A 89 7.27 -11.38 -13.80
C ALA A 89 8.10 -11.24 -15.07
N SER A 90 7.52 -10.61 -16.08
CA SER A 90 8.21 -10.20 -17.30
C SER A 90 8.55 -8.71 -17.23
N SER A 91 9.68 -8.32 -17.82
CA SER A 91 10.05 -6.92 -17.96
C SER A 91 8.99 -6.16 -18.79
N ALA A 92 8.69 -4.93 -18.38
CA ALA A 92 7.90 -4.03 -19.21
C ALA A 92 8.63 -3.60 -20.49
N PHE A 93 9.96 -3.81 -20.52
CA PHE A 93 10.85 -3.49 -21.64
C PHE A 93 11.60 -4.75 -22.09
N PRO A 94 10.94 -5.73 -22.74
CA PRO A 94 11.57 -7.01 -23.07
C PRO A 94 12.75 -6.86 -24.03
N GLU A 95 12.78 -5.80 -24.83
CA GLU A 95 13.85 -5.53 -25.80
C GLU A 95 14.97 -4.64 -25.25
N GLY A 96 14.89 -4.23 -23.98
CA GLY A 96 15.86 -3.33 -23.33
C GLY A 96 15.30 -1.95 -23.04
N LEU A 97 16.15 -1.06 -22.54
CA LEU A 97 15.74 0.31 -22.20
C LEU A 97 15.28 1.06 -23.45
N PRO A 98 14.17 1.83 -23.41
CA PRO A 98 13.63 2.58 -24.55
C PRO A 98 14.63 3.59 -25.14
N ASP A 99 15.52 4.15 -24.31
CA ASP A 99 16.51 5.19 -24.71
C ASP A 99 17.95 4.68 -24.71
N ALA A 100 18.20 3.49 -25.26
CA ALA A 100 19.53 2.88 -25.35
C ALA A 100 20.55 3.66 -26.22
N THR A 101 20.27 4.91 -26.58
CA THR A 101 21.17 5.76 -27.35
C THR A 101 22.32 6.35 -26.54
N ALA A 102 22.28 6.32 -25.22
CA ALA A 102 23.21 7.08 -24.38
C ALA A 102 24.44 6.29 -23.85
N ASN A 103 24.44 4.97 -23.76
CA ASN A 103 25.65 4.24 -23.33
C ASN A 103 25.67 2.78 -23.76
N LYS A 104 26.39 2.50 -24.85
CA LYS A 104 26.72 1.12 -25.28
C LYS A 104 27.64 0.35 -24.30
N SER A 105 28.10 0.99 -23.22
CA SER A 105 29.00 0.38 -22.24
C SER A 105 28.31 -0.33 -21.07
N ALA A 106 27.00 -0.20 -20.92
CA ALA A 106 26.22 -0.91 -19.90
C ALA A 106 25.44 -2.06 -20.53
N SER A 107 26.11 -3.01 -21.18
CA SER A 107 25.55 -4.34 -21.46
C SER A 107 25.58 -5.18 -20.18
N THR A 108 25.02 -4.65 -19.09
CA THR A 108 24.53 -5.49 -18.02
C THR A 108 23.42 -6.35 -18.60
N GLU A 109 23.50 -7.66 -18.38
CA GLU A 109 22.52 -8.64 -18.87
C GLU A 109 21.11 -8.10 -18.60
N HIS A 110 20.40 -7.75 -19.67
CA HIS A 110 19.03 -7.28 -19.53
C HIS A 110 18.13 -8.42 -19.05
N VAL A 111 17.52 -8.25 -17.88
CA VAL A 111 16.62 -9.25 -17.30
C VAL A 111 15.25 -9.12 -17.94
N ARG A 112 14.94 -9.99 -18.90
CA ARG A 112 13.64 -10.03 -19.59
C ARG A 112 12.52 -10.63 -18.74
N GLN A 113 12.88 -11.55 -17.85
CA GLN A 113 11.94 -12.24 -16.96
C GLN A 113 12.63 -12.53 -15.63
N SER A 114 11.86 -12.52 -14.54
CA SER A 114 12.37 -12.91 -13.22
C SER A 114 12.88 -14.36 -13.23
N ARG A 115 13.96 -14.62 -12.50
CA ARG A 115 14.53 -15.99 -12.37
C ARG A 115 13.62 -16.91 -11.54
N GLY A 116 12.68 -16.36 -10.80
CA GLY A 116 11.73 -17.06 -9.96
C GLY A 116 10.50 -16.21 -9.71
N ASN A 117 9.69 -16.63 -8.76
CA ASN A 117 8.52 -15.85 -8.34
C ASN A 117 8.97 -14.56 -7.64
N ILE A 118 8.46 -13.43 -8.10
CA ILE A 118 8.62 -12.17 -7.37
C ILE A 118 7.73 -12.16 -6.14
N GLN A 119 8.12 -11.36 -5.16
CA GLN A 119 7.30 -11.04 -4.00
C GLN A 119 7.32 -9.51 -3.81
N VAL A 120 6.19 -8.88 -4.05
CA VAL A 120 6.06 -7.43 -3.98
C VAL A 120 4.78 -7.07 -3.25
N ILE A 121 4.84 -6.04 -2.39
CA ILE A 121 3.66 -5.40 -1.84
C ILE A 121 3.55 -4.03 -2.50
N VAL A 122 2.42 -3.78 -3.15
CA VAL A 122 2.11 -2.51 -3.79
C VAL A 122 1.02 -1.81 -3.00
N VAL A 123 1.22 -0.53 -2.71
CA VAL A 123 0.22 0.34 -2.11
C VAL A 123 -0.01 1.52 -3.05
N ALA A 124 -1.25 1.78 -3.40
CA ALA A 124 -1.61 2.87 -4.32
C ALA A 124 -1.77 4.21 -3.59
N ASP A 125 -0.89 4.48 -2.63
CA ASP A 125 -0.91 5.70 -1.83
C ASP A 125 0.47 5.97 -1.21
N VAL A 126 1.11 7.06 -1.62
CA VAL A 126 2.36 7.52 -1.03
C VAL A 126 2.12 8.42 0.19
N ASP A 127 0.97 9.06 0.25
CA ASP A 127 0.60 9.99 1.34
C ASP A 127 0.51 9.26 2.69
N MET A 128 0.27 7.95 2.68
CA MET A 128 0.22 7.14 3.90
C MET A 128 1.50 7.22 4.76
N LEU A 129 2.64 7.63 4.17
CA LEU A 129 3.91 7.82 4.87
C LEU A 129 4.04 9.22 5.48
N HIS A 130 3.11 10.13 5.17
CA HIS A 130 3.14 11.49 5.71
C HIS A 130 2.73 11.49 7.19
N ASP A 131 3.55 12.09 8.06
CA ASP A 131 3.37 12.07 9.52
C ASP A 131 1.96 12.47 9.97
N GLN A 132 1.34 13.45 9.31
CA GLN A 132 -0.01 13.92 9.66
C GLN A 132 -1.08 12.83 9.62
N LEU A 133 -0.85 11.72 8.88
CA LEU A 133 -1.81 10.63 8.77
C LEU A 133 -1.70 9.62 9.91
N TRP A 134 -0.60 9.62 10.67
CA TRP A 134 -0.37 8.57 11.67
C TRP A 134 0.37 9.00 12.94
N VAL A 135 0.91 10.24 13.01
CA VAL A 135 1.65 10.74 14.17
C VAL A 135 1.08 12.07 14.65
N ASN A 136 0.82 12.17 15.93
CA ASN A 136 0.59 13.44 16.64
C ASN A 136 1.86 13.83 17.38
N VAL A 137 2.24 15.10 17.29
CA VAL A 137 3.35 15.63 18.08
C VAL A 137 2.75 16.26 19.35
N GLN A 138 3.08 15.68 20.51
CA GLN A 138 2.69 16.19 21.81
C GLN A 138 3.85 16.95 22.44
N ASP A 139 3.59 18.10 23.05
CA ASP A 139 4.57 18.80 23.86
C ASP A 139 4.43 18.34 25.32
N LEU A 140 5.45 17.66 25.82
CA LEU A 140 5.53 17.20 27.19
C LEU A 140 6.74 17.84 27.86
N LEU A 141 6.50 18.80 28.76
CA LEU A 141 7.54 19.50 29.52
C LEU A 141 8.62 20.16 28.64
N GLY A 142 8.20 20.80 27.52
CA GLY A 142 9.09 21.42 26.56
C GLY A 142 9.80 20.45 25.61
N ARG A 143 9.42 19.18 25.60
CA ARG A 143 9.92 18.16 24.66
C ARG A 143 8.80 17.74 23.71
N ARG A 144 9.08 17.84 22.43
CA ARG A 144 8.17 17.40 21.36
C ARG A 144 8.32 15.89 21.18
N LEU A 145 7.27 15.14 21.55
CA LEU A 145 7.25 13.68 21.44
C LEU A 145 6.28 13.29 20.32
N PRO A 146 6.76 12.54 19.30
CA PRO A 146 5.88 11.94 18.30
C PRO A 146 5.12 10.76 18.92
N VAL A 147 3.79 10.82 18.89
CA VAL A 147 2.90 9.77 19.40
C VAL A 147 2.09 9.21 18.23
N PRO A 148 2.38 7.97 17.78
CA PRO A 148 1.59 7.34 16.73
C PRO A 148 0.15 7.09 17.18
N PHE A 149 -0.83 7.45 16.33
CA PHE A 149 -2.24 7.15 16.53
C PHE A 149 -2.80 6.15 15.51
N ALA A 150 -2.01 5.81 14.48
CA ALA A 150 -2.33 4.78 13.49
C ALA A 150 -1.10 3.90 13.22
N ASN A 151 -1.31 2.75 12.60
CA ASN A 151 -0.30 1.71 12.41
C ASN A 151 0.43 1.81 11.04
N ASN A 152 0.51 2.98 10.43
CA ASN A 152 1.13 3.15 9.12
C ASN A 152 2.61 2.71 9.11
N ALA A 153 3.38 3.12 10.13
CA ALA A 153 4.76 2.68 10.28
C ALA A 153 4.87 1.16 10.53
N ASP A 154 3.99 0.61 11.37
CA ASP A 154 3.98 -0.83 11.66
C ASP A 154 3.72 -1.65 10.39
N PHE A 155 2.83 -1.18 9.53
CA PHE A 155 2.56 -1.80 8.23
C PHE A 155 3.81 -1.81 7.35
N VAL A 156 4.49 -0.67 7.20
CA VAL A 156 5.69 -0.57 6.34
C VAL A 156 6.83 -1.43 6.87
N VAL A 157 7.10 -1.36 8.17
CA VAL A 157 8.14 -2.17 8.81
C VAL A 157 7.82 -3.66 8.68
N GLY A 158 6.56 -4.05 8.98
CA GLY A 158 6.12 -5.43 8.84
C GLY A 158 6.19 -5.95 7.39
N ALA A 159 5.88 -5.11 6.41
CA ALA A 159 6.01 -5.44 5.00
C ALA A 159 7.48 -5.68 4.61
N LEU A 160 8.39 -4.80 5.01
CA LEU A 160 9.83 -4.94 4.76
C LEU A 160 10.40 -6.19 5.43
N GLU A 161 10.09 -6.43 6.69
CA GLU A 161 10.54 -7.63 7.42
C GLU A 161 10.03 -8.90 6.74
N ASN A 162 8.77 -8.94 6.32
CA ASN A 162 8.19 -10.09 5.65
C ASN A 162 8.85 -10.35 4.28
N LEU A 163 9.07 -9.30 3.49
CA LEU A 163 9.67 -9.42 2.15
C LEU A 163 11.16 -9.80 2.20
N THR A 164 11.88 -9.43 3.27
CA THR A 164 13.32 -9.75 3.44
C THR A 164 13.56 -11.10 4.12
N GLY A 165 12.51 -11.89 4.35
CA GLY A 165 12.64 -13.23 4.96
C GLY A 165 12.62 -13.23 6.49
N GLY A 166 12.34 -12.10 7.13
CA GLY A 166 12.18 -11.97 8.59
C GLY A 166 10.87 -12.56 9.15
N ALA A 167 10.26 -13.51 8.46
CA ALA A 167 8.98 -14.11 8.85
C ALA A 167 8.96 -14.67 10.29
N SER A 168 10.12 -15.09 10.80
CA SER A 168 10.28 -15.58 12.18
C SER A 168 10.13 -14.50 13.26
N LEU A 169 10.37 -13.23 12.93
CA LEU A 169 10.25 -12.11 13.88
C LEU A 169 8.83 -11.56 13.96
N GLY A 170 8.03 -11.70 12.90
CA GLY A 170 6.62 -11.28 12.89
C GLY A 170 5.75 -12.05 13.86
N GLU A 171 6.01 -13.35 14.04
CA GLU A 171 5.28 -14.20 15.00
C GLU A 171 5.56 -13.82 16.47
N LEU A 172 6.74 -13.31 16.77
CA LEU A 172 7.12 -12.86 18.12
C LEU A 172 6.45 -11.54 18.53
N ARG A 173 6.19 -10.64 17.59
CA ARG A 173 5.49 -9.37 17.85
C ARG A 173 4.00 -9.55 18.11
N GLY A 174 3.40 -10.64 17.63
CA GLY A 174 1.98 -10.98 17.87
C GLY A 174 1.66 -11.47 19.28
N ARG A 175 2.65 -11.78 20.08
CA ARG A 175 2.46 -12.16 21.50
C ARG A 175 2.42 -10.89 22.35
N THR A 176 1.26 -10.28 22.47
CA THR A 176 0.99 -9.31 23.53
C THR A 176 1.30 -10.00 24.86
N ILE A 177 2.24 -9.45 25.61
CA ILE A 177 2.48 -9.88 26.99
C ILE A 177 1.19 -9.62 27.75
N SER A 178 0.43 -10.66 28.00
CA SER A 178 -0.68 -10.63 28.94
C SER A 178 -0.05 -10.49 30.34
N SER A 179 0.08 -9.26 30.81
CA SER A 179 0.41 -9.00 32.21
C SER A 179 -0.80 -9.41 33.06
N ARG A 180 -0.58 -10.41 33.89
CA ARG A 180 -1.44 -10.72 35.05
C ARG A 180 -1.40 -9.60 36.05
#